data_600f427bfe54d2eacbed693c4d2bcc42
#
_entry.id   600f427bfe54d2eacbed693c4d2bcc42
#
_cell.length_a   1.000
_cell.length_b   1.000
_cell.length_c   1.000
_cell.angle_alpha   90.00
_cell.angle_beta   90.00
_cell.angle_gamma   90.00
#
_symmetry.space_group_name_H-M   'P 1'
#
loop_
_entity.id
_entity.type
_entity.pdbx_description
1 polymer ?
#
loop_
_entity_poly.entity_id
_entity_poly.type
_entity_poly.pdbx_seq_one_letter_code
_entity_poly.pdbx_strand_id
1 'polypeptide(L)'
;DQARIAEDSGASAVMALERVPADIRAQGGVARMSDPELIEAIKDAVSIPVMAKARIGHFVEAQVLQALKVDYIDESEVLSPADYANHINKWEFDVPFVCGATNLGEALRRITEGAAMIRSKGEAGTGDVSEAVKHLRTIRGQINKLTSMDDDELYVAAKELQAPYLSLIHI
;
A
#
# COMPACT_ATOMS: atom_id res chain seq x y z
N ASP A 1 19.66 -10.26 -9.35
CA ASP A 1 20.37 -9.21 -10.12
C ASP A 1 19.61 -7.88 -10.12
N GLN A 2 18.31 -7.84 -10.47
CA GLN A 2 17.54 -6.58 -10.56
C GLN A 2 17.51 -5.78 -9.24
N ALA A 3 17.40 -6.45 -8.09
CA ALA A 3 17.39 -5.78 -6.79
C ALA A 3 18.73 -5.06 -6.52
N ARG A 4 19.86 -5.69 -6.85
CA ARG A 4 21.20 -5.07 -6.74
C ARG A 4 21.36 -3.89 -7.67
N ILE A 5 20.89 -4.00 -8.92
CA ILE A 5 20.91 -2.90 -9.88
C ILE A 5 20.11 -1.71 -9.35
N ALA A 6 18.94 -1.97 -8.73
CA ALA A 6 18.12 -0.91 -8.13
C ALA A 6 18.85 -0.23 -6.96
N GLU A 7 19.46 -0.99 -6.07
CA GLU A 7 20.26 -0.47 -4.94
C GLU A 7 21.45 0.35 -5.44
N ASP A 8 22.24 -0.20 -6.37
CA ASP A 8 23.39 0.49 -6.99
C ASP A 8 22.99 1.78 -7.71
N SER A 9 21.76 1.85 -8.20
CA SER A 9 21.17 3.04 -8.84
C SER A 9 20.58 4.04 -7.85
N GLY A 10 20.69 3.78 -6.54
CA GLY A 10 20.24 4.69 -5.47
C GLY A 10 18.79 4.51 -5.04
N ALA A 11 18.18 3.36 -5.28
CA ALA A 11 16.85 3.06 -4.73
C ALA A 11 16.89 3.04 -3.20
N SER A 12 15.87 3.64 -2.56
CA SER A 12 15.74 3.68 -1.09
C SER A 12 15.11 2.40 -0.51
N ALA A 13 14.44 1.62 -1.33
CA ALA A 13 13.84 0.32 -1.00
C ALA A 13 13.53 -0.45 -2.29
N VAL A 14 13.33 -1.75 -2.18
CA VAL A 14 12.90 -2.60 -3.30
C VAL A 14 11.62 -3.37 -2.95
N MET A 15 10.83 -3.65 -3.98
CA MET A 15 9.65 -4.51 -3.87
C MET A 15 10.02 -5.93 -4.33
N ALA A 16 9.82 -6.91 -3.45
CA ALA A 16 9.94 -8.32 -3.83
C ALA A 16 8.74 -8.71 -4.70
N LEU A 17 8.97 -8.85 -5.99
CA LEU A 17 7.94 -9.18 -6.97
C LEU A 17 8.53 -10.06 -8.07
N GLU A 18 7.93 -11.24 -8.28
CA GLU A 18 8.40 -12.20 -9.30
C GLU A 18 7.86 -11.86 -10.69
N ARG A 19 6.55 -11.59 -10.77
CA ARG A 19 5.83 -11.27 -12.00
C ARG A 19 4.89 -10.10 -11.78
N VAL A 20 4.64 -9.34 -12.84
CA VAL A 20 3.64 -8.28 -12.79
C VAL A 20 2.25 -8.89 -12.53
N PRO A 21 1.55 -8.50 -11.45
CA PRO A 21 0.27 -9.10 -11.09
C PRO A 21 -0.80 -8.97 -12.18
N ALA A 22 -0.77 -7.88 -12.96
CA ALA A 22 -1.69 -7.68 -14.10
C ALA A 22 -1.55 -8.79 -15.14
N ASP A 23 -0.33 -9.23 -15.44
CA ASP A 23 -0.07 -10.30 -16.42
C ASP A 23 -0.59 -11.65 -15.92
N ILE A 24 -0.43 -11.94 -14.61
CA ILE A 24 -0.96 -13.17 -14.00
C ILE A 24 -2.48 -13.21 -14.12
N ARG A 25 -3.16 -12.10 -13.82
CA ARG A 25 -4.63 -12.01 -13.91
C ARG A 25 -5.13 -12.09 -15.34
N ALA A 26 -4.45 -11.46 -16.29
CA ALA A 26 -4.78 -11.53 -17.72
C ALA A 26 -4.73 -12.96 -18.26
N GLN A 27 -3.90 -13.82 -17.68
CA GLN A 27 -3.79 -15.25 -17.99
C GLN A 27 -4.79 -16.11 -17.20
N GLY A 28 -5.72 -15.52 -16.45
CA GLY A 28 -6.71 -16.23 -15.63
C GLY A 28 -6.14 -16.78 -14.31
N GLY A 29 -4.94 -16.40 -13.93
CA GLY A 29 -4.30 -16.81 -12.68
C GLY A 29 -4.69 -15.95 -11.48
N VAL A 30 -4.44 -16.48 -10.29
CA VAL A 30 -4.57 -15.74 -9.01
C VAL A 30 -3.22 -15.10 -8.69
N ALA A 31 -3.16 -13.76 -8.70
CA ALA A 31 -2.00 -13.02 -8.24
C ALA A 31 -1.99 -13.00 -6.71
N ARG A 32 -0.96 -13.56 -6.09
CA ARG A 32 -0.77 -13.70 -4.65
C ARG A 32 0.61 -13.19 -4.23
N MET A 33 0.95 -13.29 -2.94
CA MET A 33 2.28 -12.97 -2.46
C MET A 33 3.36 -13.74 -3.24
N SER A 34 4.55 -13.16 -3.35
CA SER A 34 5.70 -13.83 -3.97
C SER A 34 6.17 -15.01 -3.12
N ASP A 35 6.86 -15.93 -3.78
CA ASP A 35 7.42 -17.10 -3.11
C ASP A 35 8.37 -16.69 -1.97
N PRO A 36 8.29 -17.32 -0.78
CA PRO A 36 9.18 -17.05 0.35
C PRO A 36 10.66 -17.13 0.00
N GLU A 37 11.08 -18.13 -0.77
CA GLU A 37 12.49 -18.31 -1.17
C GLU A 37 12.97 -17.14 -2.04
N LEU A 38 12.12 -16.61 -2.90
CA LEU A 38 12.42 -15.41 -3.69
C LEU A 38 12.59 -14.18 -2.79
N ILE A 39 11.71 -14.02 -1.80
CA ILE A 39 11.78 -12.89 -0.86
C ILE A 39 13.09 -12.94 -0.06
N GLU A 40 13.45 -14.12 0.48
CA GLU A 40 14.70 -14.31 1.20
C GLU A 40 15.92 -14.05 0.30
N ALA A 41 15.94 -14.57 -0.93
CA ALA A 41 17.02 -14.33 -1.87
C ALA A 41 17.18 -12.83 -2.24
N ILE A 42 16.09 -12.06 -2.28
CA ILE A 42 16.17 -10.60 -2.49
C ILE A 42 16.73 -9.92 -1.24
N LYS A 43 16.27 -10.28 -0.04
CA LYS A 43 16.79 -9.74 1.22
C LYS A 43 18.29 -10.00 1.39
N ASP A 44 18.76 -11.17 1.03
CA ASP A 44 20.18 -11.52 1.08
C ASP A 44 21.02 -10.77 0.01
N ALA A 45 20.36 -10.28 -1.04
CA ALA A 45 21.05 -9.64 -2.15
C ALA A 45 21.26 -8.12 -1.97
N VAL A 46 20.49 -7.45 -1.09
CA VAL A 46 20.50 -6.00 -0.89
C VAL A 46 20.60 -5.62 0.57
N SER A 47 21.09 -4.41 0.86
CA SER A 47 21.15 -3.85 2.20
C SER A 47 20.01 -2.85 2.49
N ILE A 48 19.29 -2.42 1.47
CA ILE A 48 18.14 -1.52 1.57
C ILE A 48 16.86 -2.28 1.93
N PRO A 49 15.85 -1.59 2.51
CA PRO A 49 14.59 -2.22 2.91
C PRO A 49 13.91 -2.99 1.79
N VAL A 50 13.35 -4.15 2.13
CA VAL A 50 12.60 -5.01 1.23
C VAL A 50 11.12 -5.01 1.62
N MET A 51 10.27 -4.63 0.68
CA MET A 51 8.83 -4.64 0.80
C MET A 51 8.25 -5.85 0.03
N ALA A 52 7.22 -6.48 0.57
CA ALA A 52 6.50 -7.56 -0.12
C ALA A 52 4.99 -7.32 -0.11
N LYS A 53 4.28 -7.90 -1.07
CA LYS A 53 2.84 -7.69 -1.23
C LYS A 53 2.02 -8.82 -0.62
N ALA A 54 0.98 -8.46 0.12
CA ALA A 54 -0.10 -9.35 0.55
C ALA A 54 -1.40 -9.00 -0.18
N ARG A 55 -2.25 -9.99 -0.40
CA ARG A 55 -3.60 -9.77 -0.94
C ARG A 55 -4.47 -9.03 0.07
N ILE A 56 -5.40 -8.21 -0.41
CA ILE A 56 -6.37 -7.53 0.46
C ILE A 56 -7.14 -8.56 1.30
N GLY A 57 -7.13 -8.38 2.62
CA GLY A 57 -7.81 -9.22 3.60
C GLY A 57 -7.13 -10.55 3.91
N HIS A 58 -6.00 -10.86 3.29
CA HIS A 58 -5.32 -12.15 3.50
C HIS A 58 -4.32 -12.09 4.66
N PHE A 59 -4.82 -12.17 5.88
CA PHE A 59 -4.00 -12.07 7.10
C PHE A 59 -2.92 -13.18 7.19
N VAL A 60 -3.16 -14.38 6.63
CA VAL A 60 -2.16 -15.45 6.63
C VAL A 60 -0.94 -15.09 5.77
N GLU A 61 -1.14 -14.50 4.59
CA GLU A 61 -0.01 -13.98 3.80
C GLU A 61 0.79 -12.95 4.59
N ALA A 62 0.11 -12.04 5.30
CA ALA A 62 0.79 -11.07 6.15
C ALA A 62 1.58 -11.72 7.30
N GLN A 63 1.04 -12.79 7.93
CA GLN A 63 1.75 -13.55 8.94
C GLN A 63 3.02 -14.21 8.39
N VAL A 64 2.95 -14.79 7.20
CA VAL A 64 4.12 -15.37 6.51
C VAL A 64 5.17 -14.30 6.23
N LEU A 65 4.75 -13.15 5.68
CA LEU A 65 5.65 -12.03 5.37
C LEU A 65 6.30 -11.45 6.64
N GLN A 66 5.55 -11.33 7.73
CA GLN A 66 6.11 -10.93 9.02
C GLN A 66 7.13 -11.94 9.54
N ALA A 67 6.85 -13.24 9.41
CA ALA A 67 7.79 -14.30 9.81
C ALA A 67 9.08 -14.28 8.98
N LEU A 68 8.99 -13.93 7.69
CA LEU A 68 10.13 -13.69 6.81
C LEU A 68 10.88 -12.39 7.12
N LYS A 69 10.37 -11.60 8.07
CA LYS A 69 10.97 -10.32 8.51
C LYS A 69 11.20 -9.36 7.33
N VAL A 70 10.20 -9.19 6.48
CA VAL A 70 10.20 -8.09 5.51
C VAL A 70 10.08 -6.76 6.23
N ASP A 71 10.64 -5.70 5.67
CA ASP A 71 10.64 -4.37 6.31
C ASP A 71 9.28 -3.68 6.22
N TYR A 72 8.50 -3.97 5.17
CA TYR A 72 7.15 -3.45 4.95
C TYR A 72 6.27 -4.49 4.26
N ILE A 73 4.98 -4.49 4.59
CA ILE A 73 3.96 -5.26 3.85
C ILE A 73 3.07 -4.28 3.08
N ASP A 74 2.99 -4.43 1.75
CA ASP A 74 2.03 -3.72 0.92
C ASP A 74 0.76 -4.57 0.78
N GLU A 75 -0.31 -4.22 1.50
CA GLU A 75 -1.63 -4.81 1.28
C GLU A 75 -2.20 -4.22 -0.01
N SER A 76 -2.12 -5.00 -1.09
CA SER A 76 -2.10 -4.45 -2.43
C SER A 76 -3.32 -4.82 -3.26
N GLU A 77 -3.97 -3.80 -3.81
CA GLU A 77 -5.06 -3.92 -4.77
C GLU A 77 -4.65 -4.53 -6.12
N VAL A 78 -3.34 -4.59 -6.42
CA VAL A 78 -2.87 -5.19 -7.68
C VAL A 78 -2.87 -6.72 -7.64
N LEU A 79 -2.84 -7.31 -6.44
CA LEU A 79 -3.04 -8.75 -6.25
C LEU A 79 -4.53 -9.10 -6.31
N SER A 80 -4.85 -10.38 -6.49
CA SER A 80 -6.23 -10.86 -6.42
C SER A 80 -6.75 -10.69 -4.99
N PRO A 81 -7.85 -9.98 -4.75
CA PRO A 81 -8.36 -9.82 -3.39
C PRO A 81 -8.77 -11.16 -2.78
N ALA A 82 -8.49 -11.34 -1.50
CA ALA A 82 -8.92 -12.51 -0.74
C ALA A 82 -10.22 -12.26 0.03
N ASP A 83 -10.47 -11.00 0.38
CA ASP A 83 -11.70 -10.55 1.03
C ASP A 83 -12.18 -9.26 0.35
N TYR A 84 -13.47 -9.20 0.01
CA TYR A 84 -14.07 -8.01 -0.63
C TYR A 84 -14.64 -7.01 0.36
N ALA A 85 -14.82 -7.41 1.63
CA ALA A 85 -15.40 -6.59 2.68
C ALA A 85 -14.36 -6.05 3.64
N ASN A 86 -13.33 -6.86 3.96
CA ASN A 86 -12.39 -6.54 5.01
C ASN A 86 -10.96 -6.40 4.48
N HIS A 87 -10.26 -5.38 4.95
CA HIS A 87 -8.80 -5.30 4.92
C HIS A 87 -8.21 -6.03 6.13
N ILE A 88 -6.90 -6.33 6.06
CA ILE A 88 -6.18 -6.90 7.19
C ILE A 88 -6.23 -5.92 8.38
N ASN A 89 -6.50 -6.43 9.59
CA ASN A 89 -6.34 -5.67 10.82
C ASN A 89 -4.83 -5.50 11.11
N LYS A 90 -4.29 -4.36 10.71
CA LYS A 90 -2.85 -4.09 10.77
C LYS A 90 -2.32 -3.84 12.16
N TRP A 91 -3.23 -3.55 13.11
CA TRP A 91 -2.90 -3.39 14.53
C TRP A 91 -2.46 -4.69 15.21
N GLU A 92 -2.67 -5.83 14.57
CA GLU A 92 -2.23 -7.15 15.05
C GLU A 92 -0.81 -7.54 14.61
N PHE A 93 -0.11 -6.64 13.90
CA PHE A 93 1.20 -6.89 13.33
C PHE A 93 2.23 -5.87 13.81
N ASP A 94 3.48 -6.32 13.99
CA ASP A 94 4.61 -5.44 14.32
C ASP A 94 5.22 -4.79 13.07
N VAL A 95 5.12 -5.46 11.91
CA VAL A 95 5.63 -4.95 10.64
C VAL A 95 4.72 -3.83 10.10
N PRO A 96 5.29 -2.70 9.65
CA PRO A 96 4.50 -1.60 9.10
C PRO A 96 3.87 -1.96 7.76
N PHE A 97 2.61 -1.52 7.58
CA PHE A 97 1.86 -1.72 6.35
C PHE A 97 1.83 -0.47 5.47
N VAL A 98 1.89 -0.73 4.16
CA VAL A 98 1.65 0.26 3.11
C VAL A 98 0.34 -0.07 2.42
N CYS A 99 -0.48 0.94 2.14
CA CYS A 99 -1.72 0.79 1.39
C CYS A 99 -1.84 1.83 0.28
N GLY A 100 -2.51 1.46 -0.80
CA GLY A 100 -2.82 2.38 -1.89
C GLY A 100 -4.07 3.22 -1.59
N ALA A 101 -4.08 4.46 -2.08
CA ALA A 101 -5.25 5.31 -2.06
C ALA A 101 -5.35 6.17 -3.32
N THR A 102 -6.58 6.52 -3.72
CA THR A 102 -6.90 7.41 -4.83
C THR A 102 -7.31 8.80 -4.38
N ASN A 103 -7.77 8.91 -3.13
CA ASN A 103 -8.24 10.14 -2.50
C ASN A 103 -8.01 10.10 -0.99
N LEU A 104 -8.23 11.23 -0.32
CA LEU A 104 -7.98 11.37 1.11
C LEU A 104 -8.89 10.49 1.96
N GLY A 105 -10.16 10.37 1.62
CA GLY A 105 -11.10 9.53 2.38
C GLY A 105 -10.66 8.07 2.43
N GLU A 106 -10.21 7.54 1.30
CA GLU A 106 -9.65 6.18 1.22
C GLU A 106 -8.37 6.06 2.07
N ALA A 107 -7.46 7.04 1.96
CA ALA A 107 -6.24 7.08 2.77
C ALA A 107 -6.53 7.05 4.27
N LEU A 108 -7.47 7.86 4.72
CA LEU A 108 -7.87 7.94 6.13
C LEU A 108 -8.48 6.63 6.65
N ARG A 109 -9.26 5.94 5.84
CA ARG A 109 -9.77 4.61 6.20
C ARG A 109 -8.64 3.59 6.38
N ARG A 110 -7.65 3.59 5.49
CA ARG A 110 -6.47 2.71 5.61
C ARG A 110 -5.61 3.03 6.84
N ILE A 111 -5.42 4.31 7.13
CA ILE A 111 -4.72 4.76 8.35
C ILE A 111 -5.48 4.29 9.61
N THR A 112 -6.79 4.40 9.62
CA THR A 112 -7.62 3.91 10.73
C THR A 112 -7.46 2.41 10.96
N GLU A 113 -7.23 1.63 9.92
CA GLU A 113 -6.97 0.20 9.98
C GLU A 113 -5.52 -0.14 10.35
N GLY A 114 -4.67 0.86 10.59
CA GLY A 114 -3.27 0.71 11.02
C GLY A 114 -2.24 0.81 9.91
N ALA A 115 -2.59 1.32 8.72
CA ALA A 115 -1.58 1.58 7.70
C ALA A 115 -0.60 2.67 8.17
N ALA A 116 0.71 2.37 8.08
CA ALA A 116 1.78 3.28 8.45
C ALA A 116 2.22 4.20 7.29
N MET A 117 1.93 3.80 6.06
CA MET A 117 2.30 4.55 4.85
C MET A 117 1.18 4.45 3.81
N ILE A 118 0.94 5.55 3.11
CA ILE A 118 0.01 5.62 1.98
C ILE A 118 0.79 5.90 0.71
N ARG A 119 0.52 5.13 -0.33
CA ARG A 119 0.97 5.39 -1.70
C ARG A 119 -0.22 5.72 -2.62
N SER A 120 0.05 6.35 -3.74
CA SER A 120 -0.96 6.42 -4.81
C SER A 120 -1.22 5.03 -5.39
N LYS A 121 -2.47 4.73 -5.76
CA LYS A 121 -2.78 3.50 -6.51
C LYS A 121 -2.19 3.55 -7.92
N GLY A 122 -2.22 4.72 -8.54
CA GLY A 122 -1.81 4.88 -9.93
C GLY A 122 -2.61 4.00 -10.86
N GLU A 123 -2.00 3.62 -11.97
CA GLU A 123 -2.47 2.57 -12.86
C GLU A 123 -1.36 1.52 -12.97
N ALA A 124 -1.50 0.44 -12.19
CA ALA A 124 -0.46 -0.56 -12.05
C ALA A 124 -0.24 -1.34 -13.35
N GLY A 125 1.02 -1.64 -13.66
CA GLY A 125 1.41 -2.42 -14.84
C GLY A 125 1.58 -1.59 -16.12
N THR A 126 1.54 -0.26 -16.03
CA THR A 126 1.80 0.66 -17.15
C THR A 126 2.98 1.58 -16.86
N GLY A 127 3.57 2.17 -17.89
CA GLY A 127 4.54 3.26 -17.78
C GLY A 127 3.88 4.64 -17.68
N ASP A 128 2.54 4.73 -17.77
CA ASP A 128 1.80 5.98 -17.67
C ASP A 128 1.61 6.34 -16.19
N VAL A 129 2.16 7.49 -15.80
CA VAL A 129 2.09 8.01 -14.42
C VAL A 129 0.95 9.02 -14.21
N SER A 130 0.10 9.26 -15.21
CA SER A 130 -0.97 10.27 -15.17
C SER A 130 -1.92 10.05 -14.00
N GLU A 131 -2.38 8.81 -13.78
CA GLU A 131 -3.27 8.48 -12.66
C GLU A 131 -2.57 8.64 -11.29
N ALA A 132 -1.28 8.31 -11.19
CA ALA A 132 -0.51 8.52 -9.97
C ALA A 132 -0.43 10.02 -9.62
N VAL A 133 -0.14 10.86 -10.59
CA VAL A 133 -0.11 12.33 -10.43
C VAL A 133 -1.48 12.88 -10.03
N LYS A 134 -2.55 12.38 -10.66
CA LYS A 134 -3.94 12.74 -10.34
C LYS A 134 -4.27 12.40 -8.88
N HIS A 135 -3.98 11.19 -8.42
CA HIS A 135 -4.22 10.76 -7.05
C HIS A 135 -3.44 11.60 -6.04
N LEU A 136 -2.15 11.84 -6.28
CA LEU A 136 -1.33 12.70 -5.43
C LEU A 136 -1.88 14.12 -5.33
N ARG A 137 -2.26 14.73 -6.46
CA ARG A 137 -2.84 16.07 -6.49
C ARG A 137 -4.19 16.11 -5.78
N THR A 138 -5.03 15.09 -5.95
CA THR A 138 -6.32 14.98 -5.27
C THR A 138 -6.13 14.91 -3.76
N ILE A 139 -5.29 14.02 -3.27
CA ILE A 139 -5.03 13.86 -1.82
C ILE A 139 -4.46 15.17 -1.25
N ARG A 140 -3.42 15.73 -1.88
CA ARG A 140 -2.81 16.97 -1.40
C ARG A 140 -3.75 18.15 -1.43
N GLY A 141 -4.58 18.27 -2.47
CA GLY A 141 -5.60 19.32 -2.57
C GLY A 141 -6.67 19.20 -1.47
N GLN A 142 -7.08 17.97 -1.16
CA GLN A 142 -8.02 17.71 -0.07
C GLN A 142 -7.40 18.02 1.31
N ILE A 143 -6.14 17.65 1.55
CA ILE A 143 -5.43 18.02 2.79
C ILE A 143 -5.37 19.54 2.92
N ASN A 144 -4.92 20.25 1.89
CA ASN A 144 -4.84 21.72 1.91
C ASN A 144 -6.19 22.39 2.19
N LYS A 145 -7.29 21.80 1.68
CA LYS A 145 -8.64 22.31 1.96
C LYS A 145 -9.01 22.14 3.44
N LEU A 146 -8.68 21.00 4.04
CA LEU A 146 -8.99 20.73 5.45
C LEU A 146 -8.24 21.68 6.40
N THR A 147 -7.00 22.04 6.10
CA THR A 147 -6.19 22.92 6.96
C THR A 147 -6.77 24.35 7.11
N SER A 148 -7.73 24.73 6.29
CA SER A 148 -8.40 26.04 6.35
C SER A 148 -9.81 25.98 6.95
N MET A 149 -10.28 24.81 7.37
CA MET A 149 -11.62 24.58 7.92
C MET A 149 -11.64 24.77 9.43
N ASP A 150 -12.78 25.24 9.94
CA ASP A 150 -13.07 25.23 11.37
C ASP A 150 -13.58 23.85 11.84
N ASP A 151 -13.78 23.69 13.15
CA ASP A 151 -14.17 22.41 13.75
C ASP A 151 -15.53 21.91 13.21
N ASP A 152 -16.50 22.77 12.99
CA ASP A 152 -17.81 22.40 12.47
C ASP A 152 -17.72 21.94 11.01
N GLU A 153 -16.91 22.63 10.21
CA GLU A 153 -16.61 22.25 8.83
C GLU A 153 -15.88 20.91 8.75
N LEU A 154 -14.96 20.63 9.68
CA LEU A 154 -14.24 19.36 9.74
C LEU A 154 -15.16 18.17 10.03
N TYR A 155 -16.22 18.35 10.84
CA TYR A 155 -17.24 17.29 11.02
C TYR A 155 -18.01 17.00 9.72
N VAL A 156 -18.32 18.02 8.95
CA VAL A 156 -18.97 17.86 7.63
C VAL A 156 -18.03 17.18 6.65
N ALA A 157 -16.77 17.62 6.58
CA ALA A 157 -15.75 17.04 5.70
C ALA A 157 -15.51 15.55 6.00
N ALA A 158 -15.49 15.15 7.28
CA ALA A 158 -15.35 13.74 7.66
C ALA A 158 -16.49 12.88 7.12
N LYS A 159 -17.74 13.38 7.15
CA LYS A 159 -18.91 12.69 6.59
C LYS A 159 -18.83 12.60 5.06
N GLU A 160 -18.46 13.68 4.39
CA GLU A 160 -18.29 13.69 2.92
C GLU A 160 -17.20 12.76 2.45
N LEU A 161 -16.07 12.73 3.16
CA LEU A 161 -14.94 11.84 2.87
C LEU A 161 -15.19 10.38 3.30
N GLN A 162 -16.29 10.11 4.01
CA GLN A 162 -16.60 8.81 4.60
C GLN A 162 -15.42 8.27 5.43
N ALA A 163 -14.82 9.13 6.23
CA ALA A 163 -13.64 8.86 7.02
C ALA A 163 -13.89 9.16 8.51
N PRO A 164 -13.22 8.44 9.42
CA PRO A 164 -13.31 8.74 10.84
C PRO A 164 -12.77 10.15 11.14
N TYR A 165 -13.53 10.92 11.91
CA TYR A 165 -13.15 12.29 12.29
C TYR A 165 -11.76 12.36 12.96
N LEU A 166 -11.48 11.44 13.87
CA LEU A 166 -10.19 11.39 14.56
C LEU A 166 -9.00 11.20 13.60
N SER A 167 -9.16 10.38 12.56
CA SER A 167 -8.10 10.22 11.55
C SER A 167 -7.91 11.49 10.72
N LEU A 168 -8.99 12.22 10.47
CA LEU A 168 -8.96 13.45 9.68
C LEU A 168 -8.25 14.59 10.40
N ILE A 169 -8.48 14.79 11.69
CA ILE A 169 -7.87 15.88 12.48
C ILE A 169 -6.38 15.66 12.80
N HIS A 170 -5.83 14.48 12.52
CA HIS A 170 -4.43 14.14 12.78
C HIS A 170 -3.54 14.22 11.54
N ILE A 171 -4.07 14.70 10.43
CA ILE A 171 -3.33 14.89 9.16
C ILE A 171 -2.59 16.22 9.06
#